data_7d5a497d1fcb6aebddc79efdedeb3a07
#
_entry.id   7d5a497d1fcb6aebddc79efdedeb3a07
#
_cell.length_a   1.000
_cell.length_b   1.000
_cell.length_c   1.000
_cell.angle_alpha   90.00
_cell.angle_beta   90.00
_cell.angle_gamma   90.00
#
_symmetry.space_group_name_H-M   'P 1'
#
loop_
_entity.id
_entity.type
_entity.pdbx_description
1 polymer ?
#
loop_
_entity_poly.entity_id
_entity_poly.type
_entity_poly.pdbx_seq_one_letter_code
_entity_poly.pdbx_strand_id
1 'polypeptide(L)'
;KKYGQSGIEVSDLLPHTASCIDDIAVIRSCYTDSFVHAPAMYQMTSGRVLAAHPSLGSWVTYGLGSESENLPAYCVMTQPQGLPEGGSPMWGAGYLPAIHQGTLLRNGSTPILHLSPSLEISRDQQQRMLGYLRRMNELSLNGSDNELAARISSYELAFRMQQHAPEAVDLTKETNETKKLYGLDESETTEFGTRCLLVR
;
A
#
# COMPACT_ATOMS: atom_id res chain seq x y z
N LYS A 1 24.26 1.22 -21.02
CA LYS A 1 24.63 2.41 -21.82
C LYS A 1 24.24 3.65 -21.04
N LYS A 2 24.83 4.80 -21.42
CA LYS A 2 24.46 6.11 -20.87
C LYS A 2 23.25 6.66 -21.59
N TYR A 3 22.29 7.23 -20.84
CA TYR A 3 21.05 7.78 -21.35
C TYR A 3 20.78 9.16 -20.77
N GLY A 4 19.90 9.91 -21.43
CA GLY A 4 19.49 11.25 -21.03
C GLY A 4 20.58 12.29 -21.04
N GLN A 5 20.29 13.49 -20.56
CA GLN A 5 21.24 14.58 -20.36
C GLN A 5 22.13 14.33 -19.13
N SER A 6 21.61 13.63 -18.12
CA SER A 6 22.34 13.24 -16.91
C SER A 6 23.46 12.24 -17.18
N GLY A 7 23.41 11.51 -18.31
CA GLY A 7 24.38 10.48 -18.66
C GLY A 7 24.43 9.29 -17.71
N ILE A 8 23.34 9.04 -16.98
CA ILE A 8 23.22 7.91 -16.06
C ILE A 8 23.21 6.60 -16.84
N GLU A 9 23.96 5.62 -16.35
CA GLU A 9 24.02 4.29 -16.95
C GLU A 9 22.79 3.46 -16.57
N VAL A 10 22.08 2.97 -17.58
CA VAL A 10 20.91 2.09 -17.47
C VAL A 10 21.12 0.84 -18.32
N SER A 11 20.62 -0.30 -17.86
CA SER A 11 20.63 -1.55 -18.63
C SER A 11 19.74 -1.43 -19.88
N ASP A 12 20.16 -2.04 -20.98
CA ASP A 12 19.37 -2.15 -22.21
C ASP A 12 18.07 -2.96 -22.04
N LEU A 13 17.99 -3.71 -20.94
CA LEU A 13 16.77 -4.47 -20.55
C LEU A 13 15.65 -3.56 -20.00
N LEU A 14 15.94 -2.28 -19.72
CA LEU A 14 15.02 -1.33 -19.13
C LEU A 14 14.83 -0.10 -20.05
N PRO A 15 14.34 -0.27 -21.29
CA PRO A 15 14.28 0.82 -22.28
C PRO A 15 13.35 1.96 -21.85
N HIS A 16 12.23 1.65 -21.23
CA HIS A 16 11.28 2.66 -20.74
C HIS A 16 11.82 3.45 -19.54
N THR A 17 12.50 2.80 -18.60
CA THR A 17 13.21 3.49 -17.51
C THR A 17 14.30 4.37 -18.07
N ALA A 18 15.04 3.91 -19.08
CA ALA A 18 16.09 4.69 -19.73
C ALA A 18 15.55 5.94 -20.42
N SER A 19 14.33 5.93 -20.93
CA SER A 19 13.70 7.09 -21.60
C SER A 19 13.31 8.21 -20.62
N CYS A 20 13.12 7.93 -19.32
CA CYS A 20 12.78 8.89 -18.29
C CYS A 20 13.86 9.04 -17.21
N ILE A 21 15.09 8.65 -17.52
CA ILE A 21 16.18 8.60 -16.51
C ILE A 21 16.55 9.97 -15.94
N ASP A 22 16.32 11.04 -16.68
CA ASP A 22 16.60 12.40 -16.23
C ASP A 22 15.63 12.88 -15.14
N ASP A 23 14.47 12.22 -15.02
CA ASP A 23 13.46 12.48 -13.98
C ASP A 23 13.66 11.58 -12.74
N ILE A 24 14.69 10.72 -12.73
CA ILE A 24 14.93 9.71 -11.70
C ILE A 24 16.18 10.04 -10.91
N ALA A 25 16.04 10.13 -9.57
CA ALA A 25 17.18 10.20 -8.67
C ALA A 25 17.73 8.79 -8.39
N VAL A 26 19.00 8.54 -8.76
CA VAL A 26 19.67 7.25 -8.55
C VAL A 26 20.62 7.32 -7.37
N ILE A 27 20.29 6.66 -6.27
CA ILE A 27 21.12 6.56 -5.07
C ILE A 27 21.91 5.25 -5.13
N ARG A 28 23.22 5.34 -5.40
CA ARG A 28 24.09 4.16 -5.60
C ARG A 28 24.77 3.67 -4.34
N SER A 29 24.68 4.41 -3.24
CA SER A 29 25.40 4.14 -1.98
C SER A 29 24.55 3.44 -0.92
N CYS A 30 23.36 2.94 -1.28
CA CYS A 30 22.53 2.20 -0.34
C CYS A 30 23.15 0.84 -0.02
N TYR A 31 23.24 0.52 1.26
CA TYR A 31 23.66 -0.78 1.78
C TYR A 31 22.88 -1.11 3.05
N THR A 32 22.99 -2.35 3.50
CA THR A 32 22.42 -2.80 4.76
C THR A 32 23.49 -3.43 5.64
N ASP A 33 23.31 -3.32 6.97
CA ASP A 33 24.25 -3.87 7.95
C ASP A 33 24.04 -5.38 8.19
N SER A 34 23.00 -5.95 7.60
CA SER A 34 22.67 -7.37 7.74
C SER A 34 22.80 -8.11 6.41
N PHE A 35 23.44 -9.29 6.47
CA PHE A 35 23.47 -10.25 5.37
C PHE A 35 22.25 -11.19 5.35
N VAL A 36 21.41 -11.16 6.40
CA VAL A 36 20.16 -11.91 6.48
C VAL A 36 19.04 -11.11 5.83
N HIS A 37 18.23 -11.75 4.98
CA HIS A 37 17.25 -11.08 4.13
C HIS A 37 16.24 -10.23 4.92
N ALA A 38 15.54 -10.81 5.90
CA ALA A 38 14.49 -10.08 6.62
C ALA A 38 15.01 -8.85 7.37
N PRO A 39 16.08 -8.90 8.18
CA PRO A 39 16.68 -7.72 8.79
C PRO A 39 17.17 -6.67 7.77
N ALA A 40 17.77 -7.11 6.64
CA ALA A 40 18.20 -6.21 5.58
C ALA A 40 17.01 -5.48 4.93
N MET A 41 15.91 -6.21 4.67
CA MET A 41 14.67 -5.63 4.16
C MET A 41 14.05 -4.64 5.14
N TYR A 42 14.05 -4.93 6.44
CA TYR A 42 13.58 -3.98 7.46
C TYR A 42 14.40 -2.71 7.44
N GLN A 43 15.74 -2.83 7.35
CA GLN A 43 16.59 -1.65 7.29
C GLN A 43 16.32 -0.79 6.05
N MET A 44 16.08 -1.41 4.90
CA MET A 44 15.73 -0.69 3.67
C MET A 44 14.38 0.01 3.74
N THR A 45 13.41 -0.55 4.47
CA THR A 45 12.05 0.00 4.54
C THR A 45 11.80 0.91 5.75
N SER A 46 12.55 0.75 6.85
CA SER A 46 12.33 1.47 8.11
C SER A 46 13.59 2.16 8.68
N GLY A 47 14.76 1.92 8.08
CA GLY A 47 16.06 2.39 8.59
C GLY A 47 16.60 1.58 9.78
N ARG A 48 15.98 0.46 10.17
CA ARG A 48 16.37 -0.39 11.29
C ARG A 48 16.35 -1.86 10.92
N VAL A 49 17.32 -2.63 11.42
CA VAL A 49 17.40 -4.08 11.19
C VAL A 49 16.34 -4.89 11.97
N LEU A 50 15.66 -4.28 12.92
CA LEU A 50 14.63 -4.89 13.73
C LEU A 50 13.23 -4.51 13.22
N ALA A 51 12.30 -5.45 13.29
CA ALA A 51 10.89 -5.20 13.07
C ALA A 51 10.31 -4.21 14.10
N ALA A 52 9.05 -3.82 13.93
CA ALA A 52 8.30 -2.91 14.80
C ALA A 52 8.69 -1.42 14.72
N HIS A 53 9.49 -1.02 13.73
CA HIS A 53 9.69 0.37 13.37
C HIS A 53 8.77 0.76 12.19
N PRO A 54 8.29 2.03 12.15
CA PRO A 54 7.46 2.48 11.03
C PRO A 54 8.22 2.41 9.71
N SER A 55 7.55 1.90 8.68
CA SER A 55 8.08 1.93 7.33
C SER A 55 8.10 3.35 6.76
N LEU A 56 8.88 3.58 5.71
CA LEU A 56 8.95 4.87 5.02
C LEU A 56 7.54 5.35 4.59
N GLY A 57 6.71 4.47 4.03
CA GLY A 57 5.33 4.80 3.64
C GLY A 57 4.46 5.21 4.83
N SER A 58 4.64 4.58 6.00
CA SER A 58 3.96 4.97 7.22
C SER A 58 4.39 6.36 7.71
N TRP A 59 5.66 6.71 7.62
CA TRP A 59 6.15 8.05 7.92
C TRP A 59 5.61 9.10 6.97
N VAL A 60 5.56 8.79 5.66
CA VAL A 60 5.00 9.69 4.64
C VAL A 60 3.53 9.98 4.93
N THR A 61 2.73 8.95 5.18
CA THR A 61 1.30 9.15 5.47
C THR A 61 1.06 9.82 6.82
N TYR A 62 1.92 9.59 7.81
CA TYR A 62 1.85 10.29 9.09
C TYR A 62 2.17 11.79 8.96
N GLY A 63 3.20 12.13 8.19
CA GLY A 63 3.66 13.51 8.04
C GLY A 63 2.86 14.34 7.04
N LEU A 64 2.43 13.74 5.93
CA LEU A 64 1.75 14.44 4.82
C LEU A 64 0.24 14.18 4.78
N GLY A 65 -0.24 13.14 5.47
CA GLY A 65 -1.65 12.73 5.42
C GLY A 65 -2.01 11.99 4.13
N SER A 66 -3.27 12.09 3.75
CA SER A 66 -3.83 11.48 2.54
C SER A 66 -4.71 12.49 1.81
N GLU A 67 -4.66 12.50 0.49
CA GLU A 67 -5.60 13.24 -0.35
C GLU A 67 -6.98 12.55 -0.44
N SER A 68 -7.04 11.27 -0.10
CA SER A 68 -8.28 10.49 -0.07
C SER A 68 -8.67 10.13 1.37
N GLU A 69 -9.93 10.40 1.72
CA GLU A 69 -10.53 9.98 3.00
C GLU A 69 -11.11 8.56 2.94
N ASN A 70 -11.29 8.00 1.75
CA ASN A 70 -12.07 6.78 1.52
C ASN A 70 -11.23 5.59 1.06
N LEU A 71 -9.99 5.85 0.65
CA LEU A 71 -9.05 4.83 0.18
C LEU A 71 -7.78 4.86 1.04
N PRO A 72 -7.03 3.74 1.11
CA PRO A 72 -5.80 3.71 1.86
C PRO A 72 -4.76 4.64 1.24
N ALA A 73 -4.13 5.47 2.07
CA ALA A 73 -3.07 6.39 1.64
C ALA A 73 -1.76 5.69 1.30
N TYR A 74 -1.56 4.48 1.79
CA TYR A 74 -0.36 3.68 1.58
C TYR A 74 -0.75 2.29 1.08
N CYS A 75 -0.57 2.06 -0.21
CA CYS A 75 -0.79 0.78 -0.87
C CYS A 75 0.53 0.01 -1.02
N VAL A 76 0.46 -1.29 -0.83
CA VAL A 76 1.60 -2.20 -0.94
C VAL A 76 1.29 -3.28 -1.96
N MET A 77 2.23 -3.50 -2.87
CA MET A 77 2.19 -4.61 -3.82
C MET A 77 3.35 -5.55 -3.55
N THR A 78 3.08 -6.83 -3.56
CA THR A 78 4.10 -7.88 -3.40
C THR A 78 4.23 -8.68 -4.69
N GLN A 79 5.29 -9.49 -4.77
CA GLN A 79 5.45 -10.40 -5.89
C GLN A 79 4.35 -11.46 -5.89
N PRO A 80 4.00 -12.02 -7.09
CA PRO A 80 2.98 -13.06 -7.23
C PRO A 80 3.27 -14.30 -6.39
N GLN A 81 4.54 -14.62 -6.24
CA GLN A 81 5.02 -15.83 -5.54
C GLN A 81 4.80 -15.78 -4.02
N GLY A 82 4.35 -14.65 -3.49
CA GLY A 82 4.03 -14.52 -2.07
C GLY A 82 4.60 -13.28 -1.40
N LEU A 83 4.60 -13.32 -0.07
CA LEU A 83 5.14 -12.24 0.74
C LEU A 83 6.68 -12.30 0.75
N PRO A 84 7.36 -11.15 0.80
CA PRO A 84 8.79 -11.12 1.04
C PRO A 84 9.14 -11.72 2.41
N GLU A 85 10.38 -12.17 2.60
CA GLU A 85 10.83 -12.82 3.85
C GLU A 85 10.61 -11.94 5.09
N GLY A 86 10.66 -10.62 4.96
CA GLY A 86 10.34 -9.68 6.03
C GLY A 86 8.85 -9.65 6.42
N GLY A 87 7.97 -10.11 5.56
CA GLY A 87 6.52 -10.14 5.79
C GLY A 87 5.89 -8.77 6.01
N SER A 88 4.74 -8.76 6.68
CA SER A 88 3.95 -7.55 6.93
C SER A 88 4.64 -6.44 7.74
N PRO A 89 5.62 -6.71 8.62
CA PRO A 89 6.36 -5.63 9.28
C PRO A 89 7.05 -4.65 8.33
N MET A 90 7.35 -5.06 7.10
CA MET A 90 7.98 -4.19 6.08
C MET A 90 7.14 -2.96 5.70
N TRP A 91 5.83 -3.03 5.88
CA TRP A 91 4.90 -1.90 5.65
C TRP A 91 4.07 -1.57 6.88
N GLY A 92 4.53 -2.01 8.04
CA GLY A 92 3.88 -1.77 9.31
C GLY A 92 4.01 -0.32 9.77
N ALA A 93 3.04 0.12 10.57
CA ALA A 93 3.06 1.42 11.21
C ALA A 93 4.04 1.48 12.40
N GLY A 94 4.53 0.32 12.89
CA GLY A 94 5.39 0.26 14.08
C GLY A 94 4.70 0.89 15.30
N TYR A 95 5.33 1.91 15.86
CA TYR A 95 4.80 2.67 17.01
C TYR A 95 3.92 3.87 16.58
N LEU A 96 3.73 4.12 15.28
CA LEU A 96 2.76 5.09 14.79
C LEU A 96 1.34 4.51 14.84
N PRO A 97 0.29 5.36 14.81
CA PRO A 97 -1.09 4.90 14.74
C PRO A 97 -1.32 3.93 13.57
N ALA A 98 -2.06 2.86 13.80
CA ALA A 98 -2.29 1.79 12.83
C ALA A 98 -2.93 2.24 11.50
N ILE A 99 -3.58 3.41 11.48
CA ILE A 99 -4.16 3.99 10.27
C ILE A 99 -3.10 4.30 9.19
N HIS A 100 -1.82 4.46 9.60
CA HIS A 100 -0.70 4.73 8.69
C HIS A 100 -0.03 3.46 8.18
N GLN A 101 -0.54 2.28 8.52
CA GLN A 101 -0.04 1.00 8.02
C GLN A 101 -0.37 0.84 6.54
N GLY A 102 0.55 0.21 5.80
CA GLY A 102 0.33 -0.12 4.41
C GLY A 102 -0.78 -1.15 4.21
N THR A 103 -1.64 -0.92 3.24
CA THR A 103 -2.70 -1.84 2.82
C THR A 103 -2.20 -2.70 1.66
N LEU A 104 -2.11 -4.00 1.89
CA LEU A 104 -1.66 -4.96 0.88
C LEU A 104 -2.73 -5.14 -0.20
N LEU A 105 -2.37 -4.84 -1.44
CA LEU A 105 -3.12 -5.22 -2.63
C LEU A 105 -2.66 -6.60 -3.09
N ARG A 106 -3.57 -7.55 -3.08
CA ARG A 106 -3.30 -8.94 -3.43
C ARG A 106 -3.37 -9.14 -4.95
N ASN A 107 -2.67 -10.15 -5.41
CA ASN A 107 -2.79 -10.60 -6.79
C ASN A 107 -4.14 -11.29 -7.03
N GLY A 108 -4.64 -11.20 -8.25
CA GLY A 108 -5.87 -11.88 -8.67
C GLY A 108 -7.11 -10.99 -8.61
N SER A 109 -8.28 -11.63 -8.68
CA SER A 109 -9.58 -10.98 -8.84
C SER A 109 -10.11 -10.28 -7.57
N THR A 110 -9.44 -10.47 -6.44
CA THR A 110 -9.85 -9.87 -5.16
C THR A 110 -8.64 -9.13 -4.55
N PRO A 111 -8.30 -7.94 -5.08
CA PRO A 111 -7.12 -7.20 -4.64
C PRO A 111 -7.15 -6.81 -3.17
N ILE A 112 -8.32 -6.49 -2.65
CA ILE A 112 -8.53 -6.13 -1.25
C ILE A 112 -9.54 -7.11 -0.65
N LEU A 113 -9.18 -7.70 0.50
CA LEU A 113 -10.07 -8.63 1.20
C LEU A 113 -11.19 -7.87 1.94
N HIS A 114 -12.30 -8.58 2.12
CA HIS A 114 -13.41 -8.13 2.97
C HIS A 114 -14.04 -6.78 2.54
N LEU A 115 -13.97 -6.45 1.26
CA LEU A 115 -14.68 -5.28 0.70
C LEU A 115 -16.20 -5.44 0.70
N SER A 116 -16.70 -6.66 0.78
CA SER A 116 -18.14 -6.90 0.93
C SER A 116 -18.45 -7.26 2.38
N PRO A 117 -19.51 -6.69 2.97
CA PRO A 117 -19.97 -7.13 4.29
C PRO A 117 -20.37 -8.61 4.24
N SER A 118 -20.38 -9.27 5.39
CA SER A 118 -20.94 -10.62 5.50
C SER A 118 -22.37 -10.64 4.98
N LEU A 119 -22.76 -11.72 4.28
CA LEU A 119 -24.12 -11.89 3.74
C LEU A 119 -25.22 -11.80 4.81
N GLU A 120 -24.86 -11.98 6.06
CA GLU A 120 -25.77 -11.96 7.21
C GLU A 120 -26.00 -10.55 7.80
N ILE A 121 -25.21 -9.55 7.41
CA ILE A 121 -25.25 -8.21 7.99
C ILE A 121 -25.50 -7.18 6.89
N SER A 122 -26.61 -6.43 6.98
CA SER A 122 -26.86 -5.33 6.06
C SER A 122 -25.89 -4.15 6.34
N ARG A 123 -25.66 -3.30 5.34
CA ARG A 123 -24.86 -2.09 5.50
C ARG A 123 -25.34 -1.18 6.63
N ASP A 124 -26.65 -1.01 6.74
CA ASP A 124 -27.26 -0.20 7.80
C ASP A 124 -27.02 -0.80 9.18
N GLN A 125 -27.04 -2.11 9.30
CA GLN A 125 -26.70 -2.79 10.54
C GLN A 125 -25.22 -2.60 10.87
N GLN A 126 -24.33 -2.77 9.89
CA GLN A 126 -22.89 -2.56 10.05
C GLN A 126 -22.59 -1.12 10.48
N GLN A 127 -23.20 -0.14 9.85
CA GLN A 127 -23.03 1.28 10.21
C GLN A 127 -23.51 1.56 11.64
N ARG A 128 -24.66 1.01 12.04
CA ARG A 128 -25.14 1.14 13.42
C ARG A 128 -24.21 0.49 14.43
N MET A 129 -23.67 -0.70 14.11
CA MET A 129 -22.69 -1.38 14.97
C MET A 129 -21.41 -0.56 15.14
N LEU A 130 -20.89 -0.01 14.05
CA LEU A 130 -19.70 0.86 14.10
C LEU A 130 -19.96 2.13 14.91
N GLY A 131 -21.12 2.76 14.73
CA GLY A 131 -21.53 3.92 15.52
C GLY A 131 -21.65 3.61 17.02
N TYR A 132 -22.16 2.43 17.37
CA TYR A 132 -22.23 1.97 18.75
C TYR A 132 -20.85 1.71 19.34
N LEU A 133 -19.98 0.98 18.61
CA LEU A 133 -18.60 0.73 19.01
C LEU A 133 -17.82 2.04 19.19
N ARG A 134 -17.97 2.98 18.27
CA ARG A 134 -17.37 4.31 18.39
C ARG A 134 -17.79 4.99 19.69
N ARG A 135 -19.08 5.03 19.98
CA ARG A 135 -19.61 5.67 21.19
C ARG A 135 -19.13 4.98 22.47
N MET A 136 -19.06 3.64 22.49
CA MET A 136 -18.49 2.90 23.61
C MET A 136 -17.00 3.23 23.81
N ASN A 137 -16.26 3.26 22.74
CA ASN A 137 -14.83 3.57 22.76
C ASN A 137 -14.58 5.02 23.21
N GLU A 138 -15.39 5.98 22.74
CA GLU A 138 -15.32 7.39 23.16
C GLU A 138 -15.58 7.55 24.67
N LEU A 139 -16.50 6.76 25.25
CA LEU A 139 -16.75 6.74 26.68
C LEU A 139 -15.57 6.14 27.48
N SER A 140 -14.78 5.29 26.85
CA SER A 140 -13.60 4.66 27.45
C SER A 140 -12.32 5.46 27.22
N LEU A 141 -12.34 6.48 26.33
CA LEU A 141 -11.23 7.35 26.05
C LEU A 141 -10.93 8.25 27.26
N ASN A 142 -9.93 7.87 28.02
CA ASN A 142 -9.32 8.75 29.03
C ASN A 142 -8.30 9.66 28.33
N GLY A 143 -8.75 10.69 27.65
CA GLY A 143 -7.97 11.85 27.14
C GLY A 143 -6.61 11.66 26.44
N SER A 144 -5.95 10.52 26.63
CA SER A 144 -4.60 10.24 26.13
C SER A 144 -4.43 8.86 25.45
N ASP A 145 -5.51 8.10 25.23
CA ASP A 145 -5.43 6.78 24.60
C ASP A 145 -5.44 6.89 23.05
N ASN A 146 -4.27 7.24 22.51
CA ASN A 146 -4.05 7.35 21.08
C ASN A 146 -4.26 6.00 20.33
N GLU A 147 -4.07 4.87 21.00
CA GLU A 147 -4.24 3.54 20.40
C GLU A 147 -5.71 3.25 20.12
N LEU A 148 -6.59 3.56 21.09
CA LEU A 148 -8.03 3.37 20.92
C LEU A 148 -8.59 4.30 19.83
N ALA A 149 -8.15 5.56 19.78
CA ALA A 149 -8.53 6.50 18.72
C ALA A 149 -8.08 6.00 17.34
N ALA A 150 -6.86 5.48 17.21
CA ALA A 150 -6.35 4.90 15.98
C ALA A 150 -7.15 3.66 15.53
N ARG A 151 -7.59 2.83 16.47
CA ARG A 151 -8.44 1.66 16.18
C ARG A 151 -9.81 2.08 15.65
N ILE A 152 -10.45 3.08 16.24
CA ILE A 152 -11.71 3.66 15.75
C ILE A 152 -11.53 4.14 14.30
N SER A 153 -10.51 4.95 14.05
CA SER A 153 -10.20 5.47 12.71
C SER A 153 -9.97 4.38 11.68
N SER A 154 -9.31 3.28 12.08
CA SER A 154 -9.08 2.12 11.20
C SER A 154 -10.37 1.41 10.81
N TYR A 155 -11.32 1.25 11.75
CA TYR A 155 -12.62 0.66 11.45
C TYR A 155 -13.47 1.56 10.54
N GLU A 156 -13.43 2.87 10.76
CA GLU A 156 -14.14 3.83 9.92
C GLU A 156 -13.56 3.87 8.50
N LEU A 157 -12.24 3.81 8.35
CA LEU A 157 -11.60 3.71 7.05
C LEU A 157 -12.01 2.41 6.34
N ALA A 158 -11.96 1.27 7.03
CA ALA A 158 -12.37 -0.01 6.45
C ALA A 158 -13.82 0.00 5.97
N PHE A 159 -14.72 0.65 6.70
CA PHE A 159 -16.13 0.80 6.30
C PHE A 159 -16.28 1.70 5.06
N ARG A 160 -15.55 2.83 5.00
CA ARG A 160 -15.54 3.70 3.81
C ARG A 160 -14.94 2.99 2.60
N MET A 161 -13.87 2.22 2.79
CA MET A 161 -13.28 1.41 1.72
C MET A 161 -14.27 0.41 1.12
N GLN A 162 -15.14 -0.21 1.91
CA GLN A 162 -16.17 -1.11 1.38
C GLN A 162 -17.15 -0.42 0.42
N GLN A 163 -17.29 0.90 0.51
CA GLN A 163 -18.15 1.68 -0.38
C GLN A 163 -17.43 2.13 -1.65
N HIS A 164 -16.17 2.52 -1.55
CA HIS A 164 -15.44 3.20 -2.62
C HIS A 164 -14.39 2.34 -3.31
N ALA A 165 -13.73 1.44 -2.59
CA ALA A 165 -12.70 0.59 -3.15
C ALA A 165 -13.19 -0.39 -4.24
N PRO A 166 -14.43 -0.94 -4.22
CA PRO A 166 -14.89 -1.79 -5.32
C PRO A 166 -14.86 -1.10 -6.68
N GLU A 167 -15.11 0.21 -6.73
CA GLU A 167 -15.01 0.99 -7.97
C GLU A 167 -13.56 1.23 -8.37
N ALA A 168 -12.69 1.55 -7.41
CA ALA A 168 -11.28 1.81 -7.65
C ALA A 168 -10.51 0.57 -8.14
N VAL A 169 -10.92 -0.64 -7.73
CA VAL A 169 -10.27 -1.90 -8.17
C VAL A 169 -10.95 -2.55 -9.38
N ASP A 170 -12.00 -1.94 -9.94
CA ASP A 170 -12.72 -2.48 -11.11
C ASP A 170 -12.04 -2.08 -12.42
N LEU A 171 -11.07 -2.87 -12.83
CA LEU A 171 -10.35 -2.67 -14.10
C LEU A 171 -11.18 -3.02 -15.36
N THR A 172 -12.42 -3.49 -15.22
CA THR A 172 -13.28 -3.81 -16.38
C THR A 172 -13.66 -2.55 -17.14
N LYS A 173 -13.75 -1.42 -16.45
CA LYS A 173 -14.10 -0.10 -16.98
C LYS A 173 -12.95 0.60 -17.72
N GLU A 174 -11.74 0.11 -17.59
CA GLU A 174 -10.56 0.70 -18.25
C GLU A 174 -10.60 0.52 -19.77
N THR A 175 -10.14 1.53 -20.49
CA THR A 175 -10.08 1.47 -21.94
C THR A 175 -9.05 0.46 -22.43
N ASN A 176 -9.20 -0.02 -23.66
CA ASN A 176 -8.23 -0.93 -24.27
C ASN A 176 -6.85 -0.27 -24.43
N GLU A 177 -6.82 1.02 -24.70
CA GLU A 177 -5.59 1.81 -24.80
C GLU A 177 -4.86 1.86 -23.47
N THR A 178 -5.59 2.10 -22.37
CA THR A 178 -5.02 2.07 -21.02
C THR A 178 -4.49 0.68 -20.68
N LYS A 179 -5.27 -0.37 -20.94
CA LYS A 179 -4.85 -1.76 -20.69
C LYS A 179 -3.58 -2.10 -21.45
N LYS A 180 -3.48 -1.68 -22.73
CA LYS A 180 -2.30 -1.88 -23.55
C LYS A 180 -1.09 -1.08 -23.04
N LEU A 181 -1.30 0.17 -22.61
CA LEU A 181 -0.22 1.00 -22.03
C LEU A 181 0.42 0.34 -20.81
N TYR A 182 -0.38 -0.38 -20.00
CA TYR A 182 0.10 -1.15 -18.86
C TYR A 182 0.53 -2.59 -19.18
N GLY A 183 0.52 -2.97 -20.47
CA GLY A 183 0.96 -4.29 -20.93
C GLY A 183 0.05 -5.43 -20.51
N LEU A 184 -1.27 -5.19 -20.42
CA LEU A 184 -2.23 -6.23 -20.05
C LEU A 184 -2.57 -7.17 -21.22
N ASP A 185 -2.17 -6.84 -22.43
CA ASP A 185 -2.34 -7.62 -23.63
C ASP A 185 -1.21 -8.66 -23.87
N GLU A 186 -0.15 -8.62 -23.07
CA GLU A 186 0.99 -9.53 -23.17
C GLU A 186 1.10 -10.41 -21.92
N SER A 187 1.29 -11.71 -22.09
CA SER A 187 1.31 -12.69 -21.00
C SER A 187 2.39 -12.42 -19.95
N GLU A 188 3.56 -11.96 -20.39
CA GLU A 188 4.73 -11.69 -19.55
C GLU A 188 4.55 -10.48 -18.64
N THR A 189 3.76 -9.49 -19.07
CA THR A 189 3.59 -8.21 -18.38
C THR A 189 2.23 -8.05 -17.70
N THR A 190 1.22 -8.84 -18.10
CA THR A 190 -0.18 -8.74 -17.62
C THR A 190 -0.27 -8.67 -16.10
N GLU A 191 0.44 -9.53 -15.39
CA GLU A 191 0.32 -9.60 -13.94
C GLU A 191 0.92 -8.38 -13.24
N PHE A 192 2.09 -7.94 -13.67
CA PHE A 192 2.74 -6.75 -13.15
C PHE A 192 1.97 -5.48 -13.55
N GLY A 193 1.57 -5.38 -14.81
CA GLY A 193 0.79 -4.27 -15.34
C GLY A 193 -0.56 -4.11 -14.65
N THR A 194 -1.26 -5.21 -14.36
CA THR A 194 -2.51 -5.20 -13.59
C THR A 194 -2.33 -4.56 -12.23
N ARG A 195 -1.26 -4.90 -11.52
CA ARG A 195 -0.94 -4.30 -10.21
C ARG A 195 -0.62 -2.82 -10.32
N CYS A 196 0.17 -2.44 -11.31
CA CYS A 196 0.46 -1.02 -11.55
C CYS A 196 -0.81 -0.23 -11.88
N LEU A 197 -1.72 -0.81 -12.64
CA LEU A 197 -2.99 -0.17 -12.99
C LEU A 197 -3.94 -0.05 -11.78
N LEU A 198 -3.91 -1.01 -10.85
CA LEU A 198 -4.72 -0.97 -9.62
C LEU A 198 -4.35 0.15 -8.64
N VAL A 199 -3.13 0.68 -8.70
CA VAL A 199 -2.66 1.75 -7.79
C VAL A 199 -2.59 3.11 -8.47
N ARG A 200 -3.03 3.21 -9.70
CA ARG A 200 -3.18 4.47 -10.41
C ARG A 200 -4.35 5.26 -9.87
#